data_cbe865f89ff2109b15f2089bf992aba3
#
_entry.id   cbe865f89ff2109b15f2089bf992aba3
#
_cell.length_a   1.000
_cell.length_b   1.000
_cell.length_c   1.000
_cell.angle_alpha   90.00
_cell.angle_beta   90.00
_cell.angle_gamma   90.00
#
_symmetry.space_group_name_H-M   'P 1'
#
loop_
_entity.id
_entity.type
_entity.pdbx_description
1 polymer ?
#
loop_
_entity_poly.entity_id
_entity_poly.type
_entity_poly.pdbx_seq_one_letter_code
_entity_poly.pdbx_strand_id
1 'polypeptide(L)'
;ADHLLLIENGNILGSVPVNDMLTRFDMPLSHGGDAVSIIEAEVLKRDSEFNLMHLDFLGGQFIVPDNSFPVQTKVRIRVVARDVSLTKSKQVDTSILNIFPAMVQEIVNEGEAQVMVRLQIKETILLACITRKSSYKLRLEKGSEVFVQVKSVAILS
;
A
#
# COMPACT_ATOMS: atom_id res chain seq x y z
N ALA A 1 12.82 13.25 -4.61
CA ALA A 1 13.91 12.31 -4.90
C ALA A 1 13.35 10.92 -5.11
N ASP A 2 13.94 10.18 -6.03
CA ASP A 2 13.51 8.81 -6.33
C ASP A 2 14.13 7.79 -5.39
N HIS A 3 15.04 8.23 -4.56
CA HIS A 3 15.76 7.34 -3.66
C HIS A 3 15.77 7.88 -2.25
N LEU A 4 15.87 6.95 -1.32
CA LEU A 4 15.99 7.24 0.09
C LEU A 4 17.29 6.65 0.61
N LEU A 5 18.09 7.46 1.29
CA LEU A 5 19.26 6.95 2.01
C LEU A 5 18.85 6.67 3.43
N LEU A 6 19.00 5.42 3.84
CA LEU A 6 18.61 4.98 5.16
C LEU A 6 19.88 4.78 6.00
N ILE A 7 19.92 5.42 7.15
CA ILE A 7 21.05 5.32 8.09
C ILE A 7 20.53 4.74 9.39
N GLU A 8 21.18 3.66 9.84
CA GLU A 8 20.86 3.03 11.10
C GLU A 8 22.14 2.74 11.84
N ASN A 9 22.20 3.10 13.12
CA ASN A 9 23.39 2.88 13.96
C ASN A 9 24.66 3.44 13.33
N GLY A 10 24.52 4.56 12.61
CA GLY A 10 25.66 5.20 11.96
C GLY A 10 26.07 4.60 10.63
N ASN A 11 25.36 3.58 10.17
CA ASN A 11 25.67 2.92 8.90
C ASN A 11 24.67 3.30 7.84
N ILE A 12 25.15 3.48 6.61
CA ILE A 12 24.27 3.71 5.47
C ILE A 12 23.86 2.35 4.94
N LEU A 13 22.54 2.10 4.94
CA LEU A 13 22.01 0.83 4.48
C LEU A 13 21.88 0.76 2.95
N GLY A 14 22.18 1.85 2.27
CA GLY A 14 22.17 1.88 0.82
C GLY A 14 21.18 2.88 0.27
N SER A 15 21.19 3.02 -1.05
CA SER A 15 20.24 3.86 -1.77
C SER A 15 19.40 2.94 -2.66
N VAL A 16 18.09 2.91 -2.43
CA VAL A 16 17.16 2.09 -3.21
C VAL A 16 15.92 2.93 -3.52
N PRO A 17 15.07 2.49 -4.45
CA PRO A 17 13.79 3.18 -4.66
C PRO A 17 13.01 3.28 -3.37
N VAL A 18 12.37 4.43 -3.14
CA VAL A 18 11.70 4.72 -1.86
C VAL A 18 10.68 3.64 -1.49
N ASN A 19 9.88 3.19 -2.45
CA ASN A 19 8.87 2.17 -2.16
C ASN A 19 9.49 0.84 -1.72
N ASP A 20 10.62 0.43 -2.29
CA ASP A 20 11.29 -0.80 -1.87
C ASP A 20 11.80 -0.69 -0.44
N MET A 21 12.39 0.44 -0.10
CA MET A 21 12.88 0.70 1.26
C MET A 21 11.75 0.62 2.28
N LEU A 22 10.64 1.30 1.98
CA LEU A 22 9.55 1.47 2.94
C LEU A 22 8.72 0.21 3.11
N THR A 23 8.79 -0.75 2.19
CA THR A 23 8.02 -1.97 2.28
C THR A 23 8.80 -3.17 2.82
N ARG A 24 10.06 -2.97 3.21
CA ARG A 24 10.85 -4.05 3.79
C ARG A 24 10.59 -4.15 5.29
N PHE A 25 10.37 -5.36 5.77
CA PHE A 25 10.10 -5.61 7.19
C PHE A 25 11.33 -5.39 8.07
N ASP A 26 12.52 -5.52 7.51
CA ASP A 26 13.77 -5.37 8.24
C ASP A 26 14.28 -3.93 8.30
N MET A 27 13.54 -2.99 7.73
CA MET A 27 13.94 -1.58 7.72
C MET A 27 13.33 -0.85 8.92
N PRO A 28 14.15 -0.05 9.65
CA PRO A 28 13.70 0.61 10.88
C PRO A 28 13.07 1.96 10.63
N LEU A 29 12.10 2.07 9.71
CA LEU A 29 11.47 3.34 9.41
C LEU A 29 10.22 3.60 10.25
N SER A 30 9.34 2.62 10.34
CA SER A 30 8.16 2.71 11.18
C SER A 30 7.64 1.32 11.45
N HIS A 31 6.82 1.19 12.48
CA HIS A 31 6.32 -0.09 12.94
C HIS A 31 4.81 -0.09 13.05
N GLY A 32 4.24 -1.26 12.99
CA GLY A 32 2.82 -1.49 13.20
C GLY A 32 1.98 -0.74 12.20
N GLY A 33 0.89 -0.17 12.69
CA GLY A 33 -0.07 0.53 11.84
C GLY A 33 0.48 1.76 11.17
N ASP A 34 1.61 2.30 11.64
CA ASP A 34 2.22 3.50 11.08
C ASP A 34 3.18 3.21 9.92
N ALA A 35 3.44 1.95 9.61
CA ALA A 35 4.25 1.60 8.45
C ALA A 35 3.61 2.15 7.17
N VAL A 36 4.44 2.57 6.23
CA VAL A 36 4.00 3.29 5.04
C VAL A 36 4.52 2.60 3.79
N SER A 37 3.66 2.51 2.78
CA SER A 37 4.06 2.11 1.43
C SER A 37 3.98 3.34 0.53
N ILE A 38 4.98 3.53 -0.33
CA ILE A 38 5.01 4.60 -1.32
C ILE A 38 4.91 3.97 -2.70
N ILE A 39 3.92 4.40 -3.48
CA ILE A 39 3.65 3.85 -4.80
C ILE A 39 3.75 4.98 -5.82
N GLU A 40 4.57 4.79 -6.84
CA GLU A 40 4.68 5.75 -7.93
C GLU A 40 3.51 5.57 -8.89
N ALA A 41 2.92 6.69 -9.31
CA ALA A 41 1.76 6.69 -10.17
C ALA A 41 1.74 7.93 -11.06
N GLU A 42 0.83 7.90 -12.03
CA GLU A 42 0.66 9.00 -12.96
C GLU A 42 -0.82 9.31 -13.07
N VAL A 43 -1.17 10.59 -13.11
CA VAL A 43 -2.56 10.99 -13.29
C VAL A 43 -3.00 10.59 -14.70
N LEU A 44 -3.92 9.63 -14.77
CA LEU A 44 -4.40 9.09 -16.03
C LEU A 44 -5.53 9.94 -16.61
N LYS A 45 -6.50 10.26 -15.77
CA LYS A 45 -7.64 11.07 -16.17
C LYS A 45 -8.31 11.68 -14.94
N ARG A 46 -9.16 12.67 -15.20
CA ARG A 46 -9.95 13.32 -14.15
C ARG A 46 -11.42 13.12 -14.48
N ASP A 47 -12.19 12.75 -13.48
CA ASP A 47 -13.63 12.55 -13.59
C ASP A 47 -14.33 13.78 -13.01
N SER A 48 -14.82 14.65 -13.88
CA SER A 48 -15.47 15.89 -13.46
C SER A 48 -16.87 15.67 -12.88
N GLU A 49 -17.49 14.54 -13.19
CA GLU A 49 -18.83 14.24 -12.66
C GLU A 49 -18.79 14.00 -11.16
N PHE A 50 -17.80 13.24 -10.69
CA PHE A 50 -17.67 12.90 -9.27
C PHE A 50 -16.49 13.58 -8.60
N ASN A 51 -15.76 14.43 -9.30
CA ASN A 51 -14.58 15.14 -8.79
C ASN A 51 -13.53 14.17 -8.28
N LEU A 52 -13.17 13.19 -9.10
CA LEU A 52 -12.18 12.18 -8.79
C LEU A 52 -11.02 12.22 -9.78
N MET A 53 -9.87 11.71 -9.35
CA MET A 53 -8.73 11.46 -10.23
C MET A 53 -8.46 9.97 -10.29
N HIS A 54 -8.06 9.49 -11.46
CA HIS A 54 -7.61 8.14 -11.66
C HIS A 54 -6.09 8.16 -11.77
N LEU A 55 -5.42 7.43 -10.88
CA LEU A 55 -3.96 7.39 -10.81
C LEU A 55 -3.50 6.01 -11.26
N ASP A 56 -2.75 5.97 -12.35
CA ASP A 56 -2.25 4.71 -12.92
C ASP A 56 -0.94 4.30 -12.26
N PHE A 57 -0.86 3.06 -11.81
CA PHE A 57 0.36 2.49 -11.24
C PHE A 57 0.54 1.07 -11.79
N LEU A 58 1.65 0.42 -11.48
CA LEU A 58 1.97 -0.89 -12.05
C LEU A 58 1.01 -2.01 -11.64
N GLY A 59 0.22 -1.81 -10.60
CA GLY A 59 -0.75 -2.82 -10.15
C GLY A 59 -2.18 -2.55 -10.53
N GLY A 60 -2.46 -1.40 -11.17
CA GLY A 60 -3.83 -1.01 -11.51
C GLY A 60 -4.03 0.49 -11.44
N GLN A 61 -5.17 0.91 -10.94
CA GLN A 61 -5.50 2.33 -10.82
C GLN A 61 -6.07 2.62 -9.45
N PHE A 62 -5.58 3.71 -8.82
CA PHE A 62 -6.21 4.27 -7.64
C PHE A 62 -7.19 5.35 -8.08
N ILE A 63 -8.33 5.40 -7.41
CA ILE A 63 -9.34 6.43 -7.61
C ILE A 63 -9.39 7.25 -6.33
N VAL A 64 -9.09 8.53 -6.43
CA VAL A 64 -8.98 9.43 -5.28
C VAL A 64 -9.71 10.74 -5.56
N PRO A 65 -10.04 11.53 -4.53
CA PRO A 65 -10.60 12.87 -4.76
C PRO A 65 -9.65 13.72 -5.59
N ASP A 66 -10.24 14.55 -6.46
CA ASP A 66 -9.47 15.38 -7.39
C ASP A 66 -8.69 16.45 -6.64
N ASN A 67 -7.37 16.48 -6.84
CA ASN A 67 -6.45 17.48 -6.29
C ASN A 67 -6.03 18.50 -7.34
N SER A 68 -6.71 18.53 -8.48
CA SER A 68 -6.43 19.45 -9.58
C SER A 68 -5.07 19.28 -10.24
N PHE A 69 -4.45 18.12 -10.09
CA PHE A 69 -3.22 17.82 -10.84
C PHE A 69 -3.56 17.58 -12.32
N PRO A 70 -2.78 18.14 -13.24
CA PRO A 70 -2.99 17.86 -14.66
C PRO A 70 -2.79 16.38 -14.99
N VAL A 71 -3.45 15.93 -16.05
CA VAL A 71 -3.22 14.59 -16.61
C VAL A 71 -1.74 14.45 -16.97
N GLN A 72 -1.18 13.27 -16.75
CA GLN A 72 0.23 12.91 -16.95
C GLN A 72 1.18 13.44 -15.88
N THR A 73 0.67 14.09 -14.83
CA THR A 73 1.49 14.45 -13.68
C THR A 73 1.93 13.19 -12.95
N LYS A 74 3.21 13.08 -12.65
CA LYS A 74 3.74 11.98 -11.84
C LYS A 74 3.60 12.32 -10.38
N VAL A 75 3.03 11.39 -9.63
CA VAL A 75 2.77 11.57 -8.20
C VAL A 75 3.21 10.33 -7.45
N ARG A 76 3.30 10.46 -6.14
CA ARG A 76 3.53 9.32 -5.25
C ARG A 76 2.33 9.15 -4.36
N ILE A 77 1.90 7.91 -4.19
CA ILE A 77 0.76 7.56 -3.36
C ILE A 77 1.32 6.99 -2.07
N ARG A 78 0.94 7.60 -0.96
CA ARG A 78 1.34 7.14 0.37
C ARG A 78 0.19 6.36 0.98
N VAL A 79 0.44 5.09 1.32
CA VAL A 79 -0.55 4.20 1.92
C VAL A 79 -0.07 3.79 3.29
N VAL A 80 -0.85 4.10 4.32
CA VAL A 80 -0.52 3.70 5.69
C VAL A 80 -1.07 2.30 5.91
N ALA A 81 -0.26 1.42 6.48
CA ALA A 81 -0.61 0.00 6.61
C ALA A 81 -1.93 -0.25 7.34
N ARG A 82 -2.24 0.55 8.36
CA ARG A 82 -3.49 0.37 9.11
C ARG A 82 -4.73 0.74 8.30
N ASP A 83 -4.57 1.46 7.19
CA ASP A 83 -5.70 1.83 6.33
C ASP A 83 -5.95 0.80 5.22
N VAL A 84 -5.27 -0.32 5.29
CA VAL A 84 -5.39 -1.41 4.32
C VAL A 84 -6.11 -2.57 4.98
N SER A 85 -7.16 -3.07 4.36
CA SER A 85 -7.87 -4.25 4.82
C SER A 85 -7.79 -5.35 3.78
N LEU A 86 -8.04 -6.58 4.21
CA LEU A 86 -7.94 -7.76 3.36
C LEU A 86 -9.24 -8.54 3.38
N THR A 87 -9.63 -9.06 2.21
CA THR A 87 -10.77 -9.96 2.09
C THR A 87 -10.39 -11.14 1.23
N LYS A 88 -11.09 -12.27 1.41
CA LYS A 88 -10.88 -13.45 0.56
C LYS A 88 -11.65 -13.38 -0.74
N SER A 89 -12.70 -12.58 -0.79
CA SER A 89 -13.52 -12.41 -1.99
C SER A 89 -13.69 -10.93 -2.30
N LYS A 90 -13.82 -10.61 -3.58
CA LYS A 90 -14.02 -9.22 -4.01
C LYS A 90 -15.36 -8.72 -3.51
N GLN A 91 -15.33 -7.63 -2.77
CA GLN A 91 -16.55 -6.99 -2.27
C GLN A 91 -17.10 -6.06 -3.35
N VAL A 92 -18.42 -6.09 -3.57
CA VAL A 92 -19.08 -5.25 -4.56
C VAL A 92 -19.98 -4.19 -3.93
N ASP A 93 -20.57 -4.50 -2.78
CA ASP A 93 -21.45 -3.57 -2.07
C ASP A 93 -20.66 -2.86 -0.97
N THR A 94 -19.72 -2.02 -1.38
CA THR A 94 -18.83 -1.31 -0.46
C THR A 94 -18.56 0.09 -0.97
N SER A 95 -18.32 1.00 -0.06
CA SER A 95 -17.93 2.38 -0.40
C SER A 95 -16.45 2.48 -0.79
N ILE A 96 -15.68 1.42 -0.63
CA ILE A 96 -14.26 1.42 -0.97
C ILE A 96 -14.11 1.18 -2.46
N LEU A 97 -13.49 2.13 -3.16
CA LEU A 97 -13.27 2.04 -4.61
C LEU A 97 -11.96 1.34 -4.95
N ASN A 98 -10.98 1.40 -4.07
CA ASN A 98 -9.63 0.91 -4.36
C ASN A 98 -9.47 -0.51 -3.83
N ILE A 99 -9.79 -1.48 -4.68
CA ILE A 99 -9.76 -2.90 -4.36
C ILE A 99 -8.92 -3.59 -5.42
N PHE A 100 -7.89 -4.32 -4.99
CA PHE A 100 -6.94 -4.96 -5.89
C PHE A 100 -6.71 -6.41 -5.52
N PRO A 101 -6.64 -7.33 -6.51
CA PRO A 101 -6.20 -8.69 -6.21
C PRO A 101 -4.72 -8.69 -5.83
N ALA A 102 -4.36 -9.47 -4.83
CA ALA A 102 -3.00 -9.51 -4.31
C ALA A 102 -2.67 -10.89 -3.78
N MET A 103 -1.37 -11.13 -3.58
CA MET A 103 -0.87 -12.35 -2.99
C MET A 103 -0.08 -12.02 -1.73
N VAL A 104 -0.29 -12.81 -0.69
CA VAL A 104 0.47 -12.67 0.56
C VAL A 104 1.89 -13.19 0.34
N GLN A 105 2.87 -12.33 0.53
CA GLN A 105 4.29 -12.72 0.43
C GLN A 105 4.87 -13.12 1.76
N GLU A 106 4.47 -12.43 2.83
CA GLU A 106 5.06 -12.66 4.14
C GLU A 106 4.12 -12.13 5.23
N ILE A 107 4.12 -12.77 6.37
CA ILE A 107 3.35 -12.34 7.54
C ILE A 107 4.30 -12.33 8.72
N VAL A 108 4.38 -11.19 9.41
CA VAL A 108 5.28 -11.01 10.55
C VAL A 108 4.46 -10.52 11.73
N ASN A 109 4.71 -11.10 12.91
CA ASN A 109 4.06 -10.62 14.13
C ASN A 109 4.51 -9.20 14.44
N GLU A 110 3.53 -8.36 14.78
CA GLU A 110 3.77 -6.97 15.15
C GLU A 110 3.14 -6.75 16.52
N GLY A 111 3.87 -7.15 17.55
CA GLY A 111 3.34 -7.16 18.91
C GLY A 111 2.43 -8.35 19.14
N GLU A 112 1.62 -8.29 20.21
CA GLU A 112 0.78 -9.41 20.62
C GLU A 112 -0.55 -9.49 19.89
N ALA A 113 -1.06 -8.36 19.41
CA ALA A 113 -2.42 -8.29 18.85
C ALA A 113 -2.46 -8.12 17.34
N GLN A 114 -1.34 -7.82 16.70
CA GLN A 114 -1.32 -7.46 15.28
C GLN A 114 -0.30 -8.24 14.50
N VAL A 115 -0.50 -8.29 13.19
CA VAL A 115 0.48 -8.83 12.24
C VAL A 115 0.66 -7.82 11.11
N MET A 116 1.87 -7.81 10.55
CA MET A 116 2.16 -7.05 9.34
C MET A 116 2.16 -8.02 8.18
N VAL A 117 1.39 -7.71 7.15
CA VAL A 117 1.28 -8.55 5.96
C VAL A 117 1.91 -7.80 4.80
N ARG A 118 2.85 -8.45 4.15
CA ARG A 118 3.44 -7.94 2.93
C ARG A 118 2.70 -8.55 1.75
N LEU A 119 2.21 -7.69 0.87
CA LEU A 119 1.33 -8.07 -0.22
C LEU A 119 1.94 -7.66 -1.55
N GLN A 120 1.71 -8.47 -2.57
CA GLN A 120 2.13 -8.16 -3.93
C GLN A 120 0.89 -7.99 -4.81
N ILE A 121 0.76 -6.80 -5.39
CA ILE A 121 -0.26 -6.48 -6.40
C ILE A 121 0.48 -6.37 -7.73
N LYS A 122 0.49 -7.44 -8.51
CA LYS A 122 1.33 -7.54 -9.71
C LYS A 122 2.80 -7.25 -9.33
N GLU A 123 3.37 -6.13 -9.74
CA GLU A 123 4.75 -5.77 -9.43
C GLU A 123 4.87 -4.80 -8.26
N THR A 124 3.77 -4.42 -7.65
CA THR A 124 3.72 -3.44 -6.58
C THR A 124 3.63 -4.11 -5.23
N ILE A 125 4.43 -3.65 -4.27
CA ILE A 125 4.42 -4.17 -2.91
C ILE A 125 3.66 -3.22 -2.01
N LEU A 126 2.81 -3.77 -1.16
CA LEU A 126 1.98 -3.02 -0.23
C LEU A 126 2.00 -3.69 1.13
N LEU A 127 1.99 -2.90 2.19
CA LEU A 127 1.92 -3.40 3.56
C LEU A 127 0.52 -3.20 4.13
N ALA A 128 0.05 -4.19 4.87
CA ALA A 128 -1.18 -4.10 5.64
C ALA A 128 -0.91 -4.50 7.08
N CYS A 129 -1.43 -3.72 8.02
CA CYS A 129 -1.37 -4.08 9.43
C CYS A 129 -2.78 -4.47 9.86
N ILE A 130 -2.95 -5.73 10.23
CA ILE A 130 -4.24 -6.26 10.63
C ILE A 130 -4.12 -6.96 11.97
N THR A 131 -5.25 -7.27 12.60
CA THR A 131 -5.20 -8.00 13.86
C THR A 131 -4.81 -9.45 13.62
N ARG A 132 -4.18 -10.06 14.63
CA ARG A 132 -3.87 -11.50 14.58
C ARG A 132 -5.15 -12.31 14.44
N LYS A 133 -6.23 -11.86 15.07
CA LYS A 133 -7.53 -12.53 14.96
C LYS A 133 -8.02 -12.54 13.52
N SER A 134 -7.91 -11.44 12.79
CA SER A 134 -8.29 -11.37 11.39
C SER A 134 -7.44 -12.28 10.53
N SER A 135 -6.13 -12.30 10.77
CA SER A 135 -5.22 -13.17 10.04
C SER A 135 -5.58 -14.64 10.24
N TYR A 136 -5.87 -15.02 11.48
CA TYR A 136 -6.29 -16.36 11.82
C TYR A 136 -7.64 -16.71 11.18
N LYS A 137 -8.61 -15.80 11.30
CA LYS A 137 -9.95 -16.02 10.76
C LYS A 137 -9.92 -16.21 9.25
N LEU A 138 -9.08 -15.43 8.56
CA LEU A 138 -8.93 -15.52 7.11
C LEU A 138 -7.97 -16.64 6.68
N ARG A 139 -7.33 -17.29 7.64
CA ARG A 139 -6.37 -18.37 7.38
C ARG A 139 -5.28 -17.92 6.41
N LEU A 140 -4.72 -16.73 6.68
CA LEU A 140 -3.69 -16.18 5.83
C LEU A 140 -2.38 -16.93 6.02
N GLU A 141 -1.70 -17.18 4.91
CA GLU A 141 -0.37 -17.75 4.89
C GLU A 141 0.37 -17.26 3.65
N LYS A 142 1.66 -17.50 3.59
CA LYS A 142 2.43 -17.15 2.41
C LYS A 142 1.83 -17.83 1.19
N GLY A 143 1.57 -17.05 0.14
CA GLY A 143 0.95 -17.55 -1.07
C GLY A 143 -0.57 -17.41 -1.12
N SER A 144 -1.21 -17.01 -0.03
CA SER A 144 -2.66 -16.79 -0.02
C SER A 144 -3.05 -15.72 -1.02
N GLU A 145 -4.12 -15.97 -1.76
CA GLU A 145 -4.70 -14.97 -2.66
C GLU A 145 -5.79 -14.21 -1.92
N VAL A 146 -5.71 -12.89 -1.94
CA VAL A 146 -6.64 -12.01 -1.24
C VAL A 146 -6.96 -10.80 -2.11
N PHE A 147 -7.96 -10.04 -1.68
CA PHE A 147 -8.22 -8.71 -2.22
C PHE A 147 -7.83 -7.66 -1.20
N VAL A 148 -7.05 -6.70 -1.64
CA VAL A 148 -6.61 -5.57 -0.82
C VAL A 148 -7.60 -4.44 -1.00
N GLN A 149 -8.07 -3.89 0.10
CA GLN A 149 -8.96 -2.73 0.11
C GLN A 149 -8.24 -1.57 0.78
N VAL A 150 -8.12 -0.46 0.05
CA VAL A 150 -7.44 0.74 0.56
C VAL A 150 -8.48 1.84 0.68
N LYS A 151 -8.78 2.25 1.91
CA LYS A 151 -9.82 3.23 2.16
C LYS A 151 -9.36 4.65 1.85
N SER A 152 -8.16 5.01 2.26
CA SER A 152 -7.67 6.36 2.05
C SER A 152 -6.17 6.35 1.77
N VAL A 153 -5.72 7.34 1.03
CA VAL A 153 -4.33 7.51 0.67
C VAL A 153 -3.99 9.00 0.72
N ALA A 154 -2.70 9.31 0.83
CA ALA A 154 -2.20 10.66 0.66
C ALA A 154 -1.46 10.74 -0.66
N ILE A 155 -1.58 11.87 -1.35
CA ILE A 155 -0.92 12.09 -2.63
C ILE A 155 0.21 13.09 -2.42
N LEU A 156 1.40 12.72 -2.87
CA LEU A 156 2.60 13.53 -2.80
C LEU A 156 3.05 13.86 -4.21
N SER A 157 3.25 15.11 -4.47
CA SER A 157 3.71 15.54 -5.80
C SER A 157 5.23 15.52 -5.94
#